data_378e0b50aa879b676524b3857d0fdb6d
#
_entry.id   378e0b50aa879b676524b3857d0fdb6d
#
_cell.length_a   1.000
_cell.length_b   1.000
_cell.length_c   1.000
_cell.angle_alpha   90.00
_cell.angle_beta   90.00
_cell.angle_gamma   90.00
#
_symmetry.space_group_name_H-M   'P 1'
#
loop_
_entity.id
_entity.type
_entity.pdbx_description
1 polymer ?
#
loop_
_entity_poly.entity_id
_entity_poly.type
_entity_poly.pdbx_seq_one_letter_code
_entity_poly.pdbx_strand_id
1 'polypeptide(L)'
;SSAASDVYKRQAHACSLLVDEYGELAARYDKLHLFDVDVADNRGRYRESDDYAHGANVVVADTPVGKLGLTVCYDLRFPELYSALRQAGAELITAPAAFTAVTGAAHWEVLIRARAIETQCYVLAAAQGGTHPGPRETHGQAAIVDPWGRILAEQASGEAVLLATRDSAEQASIRARMLSLIHI
;
A
#
# COMPACT_ATOMS: atom_id res chain seq x y z
N SER A 1 -32.32 29.20 9.48
CA SER A 1 -31.99 28.13 10.43
C SER A 1 -31.46 26.89 9.69
N SER A 2 -30.29 27.01 9.09
CA SER A 2 -29.66 25.88 8.40
C SER A 2 -28.34 25.45 9.07
N ALA A 3 -28.15 25.79 10.34
CA ALA A 3 -26.92 25.46 11.07
C ALA A 3 -26.98 24.14 11.85
N ALA A 4 -28.03 23.34 11.68
CA ALA A 4 -28.20 22.08 12.41
C ALA A 4 -27.89 20.81 11.59
N SER A 5 -27.49 20.92 10.33
CA SER A 5 -27.20 19.78 9.47
C SER A 5 -25.70 19.42 9.36
N ASP A 6 -24.81 20.22 9.96
CA ASP A 6 -23.37 19.95 10.00
C ASP A 6 -22.90 19.18 11.23
N VAL A 7 -23.85 18.62 12.00
CA VAL A 7 -23.52 17.83 13.17
C VAL A 7 -23.03 16.45 12.71
N TYR A 8 -21.70 16.35 12.55
CA TYR A 8 -20.92 15.11 12.64
C TYR A 8 -21.32 13.95 11.70
N LYS A 9 -21.07 14.10 10.42
CA LYS A 9 -20.57 12.95 9.68
C LYS A 9 -19.19 12.66 10.29
N ARG A 10 -19.12 11.79 11.28
CA ARG A 10 -17.86 11.12 11.65
C ARG A 10 -17.50 10.26 10.47
N GLN A 11 -16.75 10.83 9.54
CA GLN A 11 -16.24 10.08 8.40
C GLN A 11 -15.28 9.03 8.96
N ALA A 12 -15.46 7.79 8.56
CA ALA A 12 -14.48 6.73 8.79
C ALA A 12 -13.21 7.03 8.00
N HIS A 13 -12.08 6.46 8.42
CA HIS A 13 -10.85 6.47 7.63
C HIS A 13 -10.51 5.03 7.22
N ALA A 14 -10.17 4.82 5.96
CA ALA A 14 -9.46 3.61 5.56
C ALA A 14 -8.03 3.75 6.09
N CYS A 15 -7.56 2.80 6.92
CA CYS A 15 -6.28 2.95 7.60
C CYS A 15 -5.46 1.66 7.65
N SER A 16 -4.14 1.81 7.76
CA SER A 16 -3.20 0.79 8.18
C SER A 16 -2.80 1.01 9.63
N LEU A 17 -2.81 -0.05 10.42
CA LEU A 17 -2.41 -0.04 11.82
C LEU A 17 -1.19 -0.95 12.00
N LEU A 18 -0.18 -0.43 12.69
CA LEU A 18 0.95 -1.22 13.16
C LEU A 18 0.78 -1.46 14.65
N VAL A 19 0.75 -2.73 15.03
CA VAL A 19 0.64 -3.17 16.42
C VAL A 19 1.94 -3.86 16.80
N ASP A 20 2.47 -3.56 17.97
CA ASP A 20 3.71 -4.15 18.49
C ASP A 20 3.49 -5.54 19.13
N GLU A 21 4.56 -6.11 19.66
CA GLU A 21 4.55 -7.43 20.33
C GLU A 21 3.76 -7.47 21.65
N TYR A 22 3.41 -6.31 22.20
CA TYR A 22 2.59 -6.20 23.41
C TYR A 22 1.10 -5.97 23.10
N GLY A 23 0.75 -5.84 21.79
CA GLY A 23 -0.60 -5.52 21.35
C GLY A 23 -0.94 -4.04 21.37
N GLU A 24 0.05 -3.16 21.58
CA GLU A 24 -0.13 -1.72 21.61
C GLU A 24 -0.05 -1.12 20.19
N LEU A 25 -0.79 -0.03 19.95
CA LEU A 25 -0.78 0.67 18.68
C LEU A 25 0.52 1.46 18.52
N ALA A 26 1.47 0.94 17.73
CA ALA A 26 2.74 1.59 17.46
C ALA A 26 2.65 2.68 16.39
N ALA A 27 1.82 2.50 15.36
CA ALA A 27 1.59 3.52 14.34
C ALA A 27 0.23 3.37 13.66
N ARG A 28 -0.31 4.50 13.17
CA ARG A 28 -1.53 4.56 12.36
C ARG A 28 -1.28 5.44 11.14
N TYR A 29 -1.67 4.94 9.99
CA TYR A 29 -1.70 5.67 8.73
C TYR A 29 -3.14 5.71 8.22
N ASP A 30 -3.68 6.90 8.01
CA ASP A 30 -4.95 7.12 7.34
C ASP A 30 -4.69 7.36 5.85
N LYS A 31 -5.39 6.61 5.01
CA LYS A 31 -5.22 6.59 3.55
C LYS A 31 -5.31 8.00 2.95
N LEU A 32 -4.27 8.40 2.20
CA LEU A 32 -4.21 9.72 1.58
C LEU A 32 -5.05 9.81 0.30
N HIS A 33 -5.05 8.76 -0.52
CA HIS A 33 -5.67 8.78 -1.83
C HIS A 33 -6.90 7.86 -1.87
N LEU A 34 -8.08 8.45 -1.89
CA LEU A 34 -9.35 7.73 -1.93
C LEU A 34 -9.63 7.20 -3.35
N PHE A 35 -10.29 6.03 -3.42
CA PHE A 35 -10.56 5.34 -4.67
C PHE A 35 -11.87 5.85 -5.29
N ASP A 36 -11.79 6.99 -5.96
CA ASP A 36 -12.89 7.61 -6.69
C ASP A 36 -12.64 7.45 -8.19
N VAL A 37 -13.17 6.38 -8.78
CA VAL A 37 -12.90 5.99 -10.16
C VAL A 37 -14.12 5.37 -10.82
N ASP A 38 -14.12 5.40 -12.16
CA ASP A 38 -14.99 4.58 -12.99
C ASP A 38 -14.14 3.48 -13.63
N VAL A 39 -14.55 2.22 -13.43
CA VAL A 39 -13.83 1.02 -13.91
C VAL A 39 -14.76 0.24 -14.83
N ALA A 40 -14.21 -0.31 -15.91
CA ALA A 40 -14.97 -1.19 -16.81
C ALA A 40 -15.09 -2.61 -16.21
N ASP A 41 -15.74 -2.72 -15.06
CA ASP A 41 -16.08 -3.96 -14.37
C ASP A 41 -17.58 -4.02 -14.06
N ASN A 42 -18.04 -5.09 -13.38
CA ASN A 42 -19.46 -5.30 -13.08
C ASN A 42 -20.08 -4.27 -12.11
N ARG A 43 -19.25 -3.51 -11.36
CA ARG A 43 -19.70 -2.44 -10.47
C ARG A 43 -19.69 -1.08 -11.16
N GLY A 44 -18.73 -0.84 -12.06
CA GLY A 44 -18.62 0.34 -12.89
C GLY A 44 -18.12 1.58 -12.16
N ARG A 45 -18.67 1.91 -11.00
CA ARG A 45 -18.38 3.16 -10.27
C ARG A 45 -17.96 2.91 -8.82
N TYR A 46 -16.89 3.58 -8.41
CA TYR A 46 -16.37 3.59 -7.03
C TYR A 46 -16.25 5.03 -6.56
N ARG A 47 -16.73 5.32 -5.35
CA ARG A 47 -16.67 6.64 -4.71
C ARG A 47 -16.39 6.41 -3.22
N GLU A 48 -15.11 6.21 -2.89
CA GLU A 48 -14.68 5.96 -1.51
C GLU A 48 -14.85 7.24 -0.64
N SER A 49 -14.79 8.42 -1.26
CA SER A 49 -15.00 9.71 -0.59
C SER A 49 -16.43 9.93 -0.09
N ASP A 50 -17.40 9.15 -0.56
CA ASP A 50 -18.78 9.22 -0.03
C ASP A 50 -18.85 8.73 1.42
N ASP A 51 -17.97 7.78 1.81
CA ASP A 51 -18.00 7.11 3.11
C ASP A 51 -16.77 7.41 3.98
N TYR A 52 -15.63 7.75 3.36
CA TYR A 52 -14.33 7.90 4.05
C TYR A 52 -13.75 9.29 3.88
N ALA A 53 -13.09 9.78 4.94
CA ALA A 53 -12.21 10.94 4.87
C ALA A 53 -10.79 10.52 4.46
N HIS A 54 -10.10 11.38 3.71
CA HIS A 54 -8.69 11.19 3.42
C HIS A 54 -7.81 11.52 4.63
N GLY A 55 -6.62 10.89 4.70
CA GLY A 55 -5.57 11.24 5.64
C GLY A 55 -4.79 12.49 5.21
N ALA A 56 -3.80 12.87 6.02
CA ALA A 56 -2.97 14.05 5.76
C ALA A 56 -1.46 13.79 5.91
N ASN A 57 -1.06 12.64 6.47
CA ASN A 57 0.32 12.42 6.90
C ASN A 57 0.94 11.20 6.24
N VAL A 58 2.22 11.34 5.88
CA VAL A 58 3.10 10.22 5.54
C VAL A 58 3.56 9.58 6.85
N VAL A 59 3.52 8.25 6.94
CA VAL A 59 3.84 7.51 8.18
C VAL A 59 4.93 6.48 7.91
N VAL A 60 6.05 6.62 8.63
CA VAL A 60 7.13 5.64 8.72
C VAL A 60 7.34 5.31 10.20
N ALA A 61 7.36 4.03 10.54
CA ALA A 61 7.54 3.55 11.90
C ALA A 61 8.78 2.65 12.02
N ASP A 62 9.43 2.69 13.17
CA ASP A 62 10.51 1.75 13.50
C ASP A 62 9.92 0.38 13.84
N THR A 63 10.52 -0.68 13.31
CA THR A 63 10.16 -2.07 13.58
C THR A 63 11.41 -2.93 13.77
N PRO A 64 11.31 -4.12 14.36
CA PRO A 64 12.46 -5.04 14.49
C PRO A 64 13.10 -5.42 13.14
N VAL A 65 12.36 -5.29 12.03
CA VAL A 65 12.86 -5.65 10.68
C VAL A 65 13.28 -4.42 9.85
N GLY A 66 13.23 -3.21 10.42
CA GLY A 66 13.62 -1.96 9.78
C GLY A 66 12.51 -0.92 9.77
N LYS A 67 12.77 0.23 9.14
CA LYS A 67 11.80 1.33 9.03
C LYS A 67 10.71 0.99 8.02
N LEU A 68 9.47 0.92 8.49
CA LEU A 68 8.29 0.50 7.73
C LEU A 68 7.43 1.69 7.33
N GLY A 69 7.30 1.93 6.04
CA GLY A 69 6.33 2.86 5.47
C GLY A 69 4.95 2.22 5.33
N LEU A 70 3.91 2.95 5.72
CA LEU A 70 2.53 2.47 5.65
C LEU A 70 1.79 3.10 4.48
N THR A 71 1.07 2.28 3.70
CA THR A 71 0.15 2.71 2.64
C THR A 71 -1.13 1.88 2.65
N VAL A 72 -2.12 2.25 1.82
CA VAL A 72 -3.35 1.47 1.61
C VAL A 72 -3.76 1.51 0.15
N CYS A 73 -3.75 0.36 -0.51
CA CYS A 73 -4.43 0.05 -1.78
C CYS A 73 -4.18 1.07 -2.91
N TYR A 74 -5.10 2.01 -3.11
CA TYR A 74 -5.05 3.00 -4.20
C TYR A 74 -3.82 3.93 -4.13
N ASP A 75 -3.24 4.11 -2.93
CA ASP A 75 -1.98 4.82 -2.73
C ASP A 75 -0.85 4.29 -3.63
N LEU A 76 -0.91 3.00 -4.02
CA LEU A 76 0.06 2.38 -4.91
C LEU A 76 0.20 3.09 -6.26
N ARG A 77 -0.80 3.86 -6.69
CA ARG A 77 -0.78 4.61 -7.95
C ARG A 77 -0.07 5.96 -7.87
N PHE A 78 0.32 6.40 -6.67
CA PHE A 78 0.88 7.73 -6.42
C PHE A 78 2.36 7.62 -6.03
N PRO A 79 3.29 7.73 -7.00
CA PRO A 79 4.73 7.61 -6.76
C PRO A 79 5.25 8.66 -5.77
N GLU A 80 4.60 9.81 -5.69
CA GLU A 80 4.97 10.91 -4.79
C GLU A 80 4.91 10.47 -3.32
N LEU A 81 3.88 9.71 -2.92
CA LEU A 81 3.78 9.15 -1.58
C LEU A 81 4.94 8.18 -1.30
N TYR A 82 5.25 7.31 -2.25
CA TYR A 82 6.33 6.33 -2.10
C TYR A 82 7.69 7.02 -2.03
N SER A 83 7.91 8.07 -2.81
CA SER A 83 9.10 8.92 -2.72
C SER A 83 9.20 9.61 -1.36
N ALA A 84 8.11 10.15 -0.84
CA ALA A 84 8.06 10.76 0.48
C ALA A 84 8.36 9.75 1.61
N LEU A 85 7.82 8.53 1.54
CA LEU A 85 8.14 7.44 2.47
C LEU A 85 9.64 7.11 2.43
N ARG A 86 10.22 7.01 1.24
CA ARG A 86 11.67 6.77 1.09
C ARG A 86 12.50 7.90 1.67
N GLN A 87 12.13 9.16 1.45
CA GLN A 87 12.80 10.34 2.01
C GLN A 87 12.68 10.38 3.55
N ALA A 88 11.55 9.92 4.10
CA ALA A 88 11.35 9.75 5.54
C ALA A 88 12.13 8.55 6.13
N GLY A 89 12.89 7.83 5.31
CA GLY A 89 13.80 6.78 5.74
C GLY A 89 13.23 5.36 5.64
N ALA A 90 12.08 5.15 5.00
CA ALA A 90 11.53 3.80 4.84
C ALA A 90 12.53 2.84 4.16
N GLU A 91 12.57 1.62 4.64
CA GLU A 91 13.35 0.49 4.12
C GLU A 91 12.44 -0.60 3.58
N LEU A 92 11.25 -0.71 4.17
CA LEU A 92 10.16 -1.57 3.73
C LEU A 92 8.89 -0.71 3.60
N ILE A 93 7.99 -1.08 2.69
CA ILE A 93 6.71 -0.39 2.50
C ILE A 93 5.60 -1.45 2.42
N THR A 94 4.54 -1.29 3.21
CA THR A 94 3.35 -2.15 3.11
C THR A 94 2.40 -1.61 2.04
N ALA A 95 1.79 -2.51 1.28
CA ALA A 95 0.77 -2.19 0.29
C ALA A 95 -0.44 -3.16 0.41
N PRO A 96 -1.18 -3.14 1.54
CA PRO A 96 -2.40 -3.93 1.66
C PRO A 96 -3.44 -3.42 0.66
N ALA A 97 -4.05 -4.32 -0.11
CA ALA A 97 -4.90 -3.93 -1.22
C ALA A 97 -6.01 -4.93 -1.54
N ALA A 98 -7.03 -4.43 -2.23
CA ALA A 98 -8.10 -5.20 -2.85
C ALA A 98 -8.40 -4.60 -4.24
N PHE A 99 -7.41 -4.67 -5.15
CA PHE A 99 -7.56 -4.18 -6.52
C PHE A 99 -8.70 -4.94 -7.22
N THR A 100 -9.49 -4.24 -8.04
CA THR A 100 -10.49 -4.92 -8.87
C THR A 100 -9.82 -5.93 -9.79
N ALA A 101 -10.51 -7.02 -10.15
CA ALA A 101 -9.96 -8.05 -11.01
C ALA A 101 -9.38 -7.46 -12.32
N VAL A 102 -10.11 -6.51 -12.93
CA VAL A 102 -9.70 -5.86 -14.19
C VAL A 102 -8.44 -5.03 -14.04
N THR A 103 -8.41 -4.11 -13.06
CA THR A 103 -7.26 -3.23 -12.88
C THR A 103 -6.07 -3.96 -12.24
N GLY A 104 -6.34 -4.98 -11.44
CA GLY A 104 -5.30 -5.80 -10.84
C GLY A 104 -4.54 -6.59 -11.88
N ALA A 105 -5.24 -7.29 -12.77
CA ALA A 105 -4.62 -8.06 -13.86
C ALA A 105 -3.70 -7.21 -14.76
N ALA A 106 -4.05 -5.95 -14.98
CA ALA A 106 -3.29 -5.07 -15.85
C ALA A 106 -2.16 -4.30 -15.12
N HIS A 107 -2.32 -3.98 -13.83
CA HIS A 107 -1.47 -2.98 -13.19
C HIS A 107 -0.76 -3.46 -11.92
N TRP A 108 -1.29 -4.46 -11.21
CA TRP A 108 -0.84 -4.79 -9.86
C TRP A 108 0.65 -5.12 -9.79
N GLU A 109 1.08 -6.15 -10.50
CA GLU A 109 2.47 -6.59 -10.48
C GLU A 109 3.43 -5.49 -10.95
N VAL A 110 3.08 -4.81 -12.04
CA VAL A 110 3.90 -3.71 -12.58
C VAL A 110 4.10 -2.61 -11.54
N LEU A 111 3.02 -2.22 -10.84
CA LEU A 111 3.08 -1.15 -9.84
C LEU A 111 3.89 -1.55 -8.62
N ILE A 112 3.66 -2.72 -8.01
CA ILE A 112 4.43 -3.13 -6.81
C ILE A 112 5.92 -3.24 -7.10
N ARG A 113 6.30 -3.73 -8.28
CA ARG A 113 7.69 -3.81 -8.72
C ARG A 113 8.28 -2.42 -9.02
N ALA A 114 7.52 -1.54 -9.68
CA ALA A 114 7.93 -0.17 -9.92
C ALA A 114 8.20 0.57 -8.60
N ARG A 115 7.29 0.47 -7.62
CA ARG A 115 7.49 1.08 -6.30
C ARG A 115 8.72 0.56 -5.58
N ALA A 116 8.98 -0.74 -5.64
CA ALA A 116 10.17 -1.34 -5.05
C ALA A 116 11.47 -0.82 -5.70
N ILE A 117 11.49 -0.74 -7.03
CA ILE A 117 12.67 -0.29 -7.80
C ILE A 117 12.95 1.20 -7.56
N GLU A 118 11.95 2.05 -7.73
CA GLU A 118 12.13 3.51 -7.64
C GLU A 118 12.50 3.98 -6.24
N THR A 119 11.93 3.35 -5.20
CA THR A 119 12.22 3.69 -3.80
C THR A 119 13.40 2.92 -3.22
N GLN A 120 13.84 1.86 -3.87
CA GLN A 120 14.86 0.93 -3.36
C GLN A 120 14.47 0.38 -1.98
N CYS A 121 13.17 0.10 -1.81
CA CYS A 121 12.57 -0.50 -0.61
C CYS A 121 12.02 -1.88 -0.92
N TYR A 122 11.95 -2.74 0.09
CA TYR A 122 11.10 -3.92 0.02
C TYR A 122 9.65 -3.51 -0.03
N VAL A 123 8.82 -4.17 -0.84
CA VAL A 123 7.36 -3.96 -0.87
C VAL A 123 6.66 -5.23 -0.38
N LEU A 124 5.86 -5.07 0.68
CA LEU A 124 5.05 -6.13 1.29
C LEU A 124 3.61 -5.94 0.83
N ALA A 125 3.24 -6.61 -0.25
CA ALA A 125 1.98 -6.39 -0.97
C ALA A 125 0.96 -7.49 -0.61
N ALA A 126 0.24 -7.32 0.49
CA ALA A 126 -0.86 -8.19 0.88
C ALA A 126 -2.10 -7.86 0.05
N ALA A 127 -2.59 -8.80 -0.76
CA ALA A 127 -3.68 -8.56 -1.70
C ALA A 127 -4.84 -9.52 -1.50
N GLN A 128 -6.05 -8.97 -1.30
CA GLN A 128 -7.28 -9.77 -1.30
C GLN A 128 -7.64 -10.18 -2.74
N GLY A 129 -7.92 -11.45 -2.92
CA GLY A 129 -8.36 -12.03 -4.20
C GLY A 129 -9.66 -12.80 -4.08
N GLY A 130 -10.39 -12.91 -5.19
CA GLY A 130 -11.58 -13.74 -5.31
C GLY A 130 -12.88 -12.95 -5.44
N THR A 131 -13.99 -13.69 -5.34
CA THR A 131 -15.36 -13.16 -5.46
C THR A 131 -15.89 -12.80 -4.08
N HIS A 132 -16.44 -11.60 -3.96
CA HIS A 132 -17.02 -11.07 -2.73
C HIS A 132 -18.54 -10.97 -2.84
N PRO A 133 -19.28 -10.74 -1.74
CA PRO A 133 -20.71 -10.48 -1.82
C PRO A 133 -21.04 -9.33 -2.78
N GLY A 134 -22.05 -9.55 -3.65
CA GLY A 134 -22.40 -8.64 -4.75
C GLY A 134 -21.53 -8.89 -6.00
N PRO A 135 -21.45 -7.91 -6.92
CA PRO A 135 -20.76 -8.06 -8.20
C PRO A 135 -19.24 -7.84 -8.13
N ARG A 136 -18.67 -7.72 -6.92
CA ARG A 136 -17.26 -7.36 -6.74
C ARG A 136 -16.35 -8.56 -6.85
N GLU A 137 -15.34 -8.44 -7.72
CA GLU A 137 -14.23 -9.37 -7.81
C GLU A 137 -12.90 -8.62 -7.61
N THR A 138 -11.96 -9.25 -6.90
CA THR A 138 -10.62 -8.71 -6.65
C THR A 138 -9.54 -9.63 -7.18
N HIS A 139 -8.41 -9.02 -7.56
CA HIS A 139 -7.35 -9.69 -8.30
C HIS A 139 -6.56 -10.69 -7.45
N GLY A 140 -6.22 -10.33 -6.21
CA GLY A 140 -5.28 -11.12 -5.40
C GLY A 140 -3.82 -10.86 -5.79
N GLN A 141 -3.04 -11.92 -5.90
CA GLN A 141 -1.61 -11.92 -6.23
C GLN A 141 -0.79 -11.19 -5.13
N ALA A 142 -0.95 -11.63 -3.87
CA ALA A 142 -0.09 -11.15 -2.79
C ALA A 142 1.38 -11.46 -3.08
N ALA A 143 2.30 -10.53 -2.79
CA ALA A 143 3.71 -10.70 -3.10
C ALA A 143 4.63 -9.95 -2.14
N ILE A 144 5.88 -10.43 -2.04
CA ILE A 144 7.01 -9.71 -1.43
C ILE A 144 8.00 -9.41 -2.54
N VAL A 145 8.32 -8.12 -2.73
CA VAL A 145 9.23 -7.63 -3.77
C VAL A 145 10.45 -7.00 -3.13
N ASP A 146 11.64 -7.32 -3.63
CA ASP A 146 12.89 -6.74 -3.16
C ASP A 146 13.21 -5.38 -3.82
N PRO A 147 14.23 -4.64 -3.31
CA PRO A 147 14.63 -3.34 -3.86
C PRO A 147 15.11 -3.35 -5.32
N TRP A 148 15.40 -4.52 -5.89
CA TRP A 148 15.77 -4.70 -7.30
C TRP A 148 14.57 -4.99 -8.19
N GLY A 149 13.36 -5.15 -7.60
CA GLY A 149 12.13 -5.50 -8.30
C GLY A 149 11.94 -6.99 -8.55
N ARG A 150 12.72 -7.87 -7.88
CA ARG A 150 12.50 -9.31 -7.92
C ARG A 150 11.37 -9.70 -6.97
N ILE A 151 10.47 -10.54 -7.44
CA ILE A 151 9.43 -11.15 -6.59
C ILE A 151 10.12 -12.29 -5.80
N LEU A 152 10.20 -12.12 -4.47
CA LEU A 152 10.82 -13.10 -3.58
C LEU A 152 9.86 -14.20 -3.14
N ALA A 153 8.57 -13.84 -3.00
CA ALA A 153 7.49 -14.76 -2.68
C ALA A 153 6.19 -14.23 -3.28
N GLU A 154 5.32 -15.12 -3.71
CA GLU A 154 4.05 -14.77 -4.36
C GLU A 154 2.98 -15.83 -4.07
N GLN A 155 1.73 -15.38 -3.95
CA GLN A 155 0.54 -16.21 -3.91
C GLN A 155 -0.52 -15.64 -4.84
N ALA A 156 -0.75 -16.32 -5.94
CA ALA A 156 -1.68 -15.85 -6.98
C ALA A 156 -3.13 -15.79 -6.48
N SER A 157 -3.57 -16.76 -5.68
CA SER A 157 -4.93 -16.84 -5.14
C SER A 157 -5.00 -17.71 -3.90
N GLY A 158 -6.06 -17.54 -3.10
CA GLY A 158 -6.28 -18.28 -1.86
C GLY A 158 -5.51 -17.70 -0.67
N GLU A 159 -5.70 -18.33 0.49
CA GLU A 159 -5.06 -17.94 1.74
C GLU A 159 -3.64 -18.51 1.83
N ALA A 160 -2.67 -17.66 2.18
CA ALA A 160 -1.29 -18.09 2.39
C ALA A 160 -0.52 -17.16 3.33
N VAL A 161 0.56 -17.69 3.88
CA VAL A 161 1.60 -16.91 4.57
C VAL A 161 2.82 -16.87 3.66
N LEU A 162 3.21 -15.67 3.24
CA LEU A 162 4.42 -15.45 2.45
C LEU A 162 5.58 -15.07 3.37
N LEU A 163 6.72 -15.70 3.16
CA LEU A 163 7.95 -15.46 3.90
C LEU A 163 9.08 -15.13 2.93
N ALA A 164 9.90 -14.15 3.30
CA ALA A 164 11.15 -13.83 2.59
C ALA A 164 12.19 -13.31 3.57
N THR A 165 13.46 -13.49 3.23
CA THR A 165 14.57 -12.93 4.00
C THR A 165 14.90 -11.54 3.48
N ARG A 166 15.00 -10.56 4.38
CA ARG A 166 15.52 -9.24 4.07
C ARG A 166 17.05 -9.26 4.08
N ASP A 167 17.67 -8.80 2.99
CA ASP A 167 19.10 -8.53 2.91
C ASP A 167 19.33 -7.01 2.98
N SER A 168 19.66 -6.52 4.17
CA SER A 168 19.94 -5.10 4.40
C SER A 168 21.25 -4.64 3.76
N ALA A 169 22.23 -5.54 3.63
CA ALA A 169 23.51 -5.23 2.99
C ALA A 169 23.35 -5.10 1.47
N GLU A 170 22.59 -5.98 0.83
CA GLU A 170 22.25 -5.84 -0.59
C GLU A 170 21.45 -4.55 -0.83
N GLN A 171 20.45 -4.25 0.00
CA GLN A 171 19.68 -3.01 -0.09
C GLN A 171 20.56 -1.77 0.01
N ALA A 172 21.47 -1.73 0.97
CA ALA A 172 22.44 -0.63 1.12
C ALA A 172 23.35 -0.51 -0.11
N SER A 173 23.83 -1.63 -0.65
CA SER A 173 24.65 -1.68 -1.86
C SER A 173 23.88 -1.16 -3.10
N ILE A 174 22.61 -1.52 -3.27
CA ILE A 174 21.76 -1.00 -4.34
C ILE A 174 21.64 0.53 -4.22
N ARG A 175 21.34 1.03 -3.02
CA ARG A 175 21.19 2.47 -2.73
C ARG A 175 22.48 3.26 -3.00
N ALA A 176 23.64 2.67 -2.71
CA ALA A 176 24.94 3.32 -2.95
C ALA A 176 25.31 3.38 -4.44
N ARG A 177 24.90 2.36 -5.22
CA ARG A 177 25.27 2.25 -6.64
C ARG A 177 24.26 2.91 -7.59
N MET A 178 23.00 3.02 -7.18
CA MET A 178 21.92 3.56 -7.99
C MET A 178 21.31 4.77 -7.29
N LEU A 179 21.82 5.96 -7.58
CA LEU A 179 21.42 7.23 -6.97
C LEU A 179 20.11 7.75 -7.60
N SER A 180 19.01 7.02 -7.44
CA SER A 180 17.73 7.35 -8.10
C SER A 180 16.92 8.47 -7.44
N LEU A 181 17.25 8.86 -6.19
CA LEU A 181 16.46 9.81 -5.40
C LEU A 181 17.26 10.97 -4.79
N ILE A 182 18.54 11.11 -5.08
CA ILE A 182 19.43 12.04 -4.35
C ILE A 182 19.55 13.42 -5.02
N HIS A 183 19.02 13.61 -6.21
CA HIS A 183 19.27 14.81 -7.00
C HIS A 183 17.99 15.58 -7.41
N ILE A 184 16.93 15.51 -6.59
CA ILE A 184 15.76 16.37 -6.77
C ILE A 184 15.68 17.37 -5.62
#